data_c79bbca9265f7baa159df5649eba7942
#
_entry.id   c79bbca9265f7baa159df5649eba7942
#
_cell.length_a   1.000
_cell.length_b   1.000
_cell.length_c   1.000
_cell.angle_alpha   90.00
_cell.angle_beta   90.00
_cell.angle_gamma   90.00
#
_symmetry.space_group_name_H-M   'P 1'
#
loop_
_entity.id
_entity.type
_entity.pdbx_description
1 polymer ?
#
loop_
_entity_poly.entity_id
_entity_poly.type
_entity_poly.pdbx_seq_one_letter_code
_entity_poly.pdbx_strand_id
1 'polypeptide(L)'
;MAFDSLSDKLQNVFKKLRSKGVLTEDDVKEAMKEVKRALLEADVNFKVVKSFVKSVSDRAVGEEVLKGLNPGHMVIKIVKEEMDKLMGSEMTEIKLRPSNEITIIMMCGLQGAGKTTTAAKLAYQFKNKGKKPLLVACDVYRPAAIKQLQVNGEKVGVPVFAMGDNNKPLDIAKAAVQHAAKNNINLVFLDTAGRLHVDEDMMNELAEIKENLDIAYTILTVDSMTGQDAVNVATTFNDKIGIDGVILTKLDGDTRGGAALSIKAVTGKPILYSGMGEKLTDLEPFYPDRMPSSACKKGYVEALIEKAQSAIDEEKAKK
;
A
#
# COMPACT_ATOMS: atom_id res chain seq x y z
N MET A 1 13.79 4.79 -8.60
CA MET A 1 12.68 3.81 -8.52
C MET A 1 12.49 3.42 -7.05
N ALA A 2 11.29 3.02 -6.66
CA ALA A 2 11.07 2.53 -5.30
C ALA A 2 12.06 1.41 -4.94
N PHE A 3 12.61 1.43 -3.73
CA PHE A 3 13.57 0.45 -3.20
C PHE A 3 14.99 0.40 -3.81
N ASP A 4 15.37 1.29 -4.70
CA ASP A 4 16.73 1.22 -5.30
C ASP A 4 17.82 1.24 -4.21
N SER A 5 17.69 2.14 -3.23
CA SER A 5 18.65 2.23 -2.11
C SER A 5 18.68 0.96 -1.23
N LEU A 6 17.53 0.36 -0.95
CA LEU A 6 17.45 -0.88 -0.17
C LEU A 6 18.01 -2.06 -0.96
N SER A 7 17.71 -2.13 -2.27
CA SER A 7 18.22 -3.16 -3.16
C SER A 7 19.74 -3.19 -3.18
N ASP A 8 20.39 -2.02 -3.37
CA ASP A 8 21.86 -1.91 -3.43
C ASP A 8 22.53 -2.37 -2.13
N LYS A 9 21.94 -2.04 -0.99
CA LYS A 9 22.46 -2.47 0.32
C LYS A 9 22.33 -3.97 0.53
N LEU A 10 21.18 -4.55 0.17
CA LEU A 10 20.97 -5.99 0.23
C LEU A 10 21.90 -6.75 -0.73
N GLN A 11 22.19 -6.19 -1.92
CA GLN A 11 23.17 -6.76 -2.84
C GLN A 11 24.52 -6.98 -2.17
N ASN A 12 25.01 -5.98 -1.47
CA ASN A 12 26.31 -6.07 -0.79
C ASN A 12 26.34 -7.17 0.26
N VAL A 13 25.25 -7.31 1.04
CA VAL A 13 25.12 -8.38 2.04
C VAL A 13 25.09 -9.75 1.37
N PHE A 14 24.29 -9.92 0.32
CA PHE A 14 24.15 -11.18 -0.38
C PHE A 14 25.44 -11.60 -1.10
N LYS A 15 26.21 -10.63 -1.63
CA LYS A 15 27.53 -10.87 -2.22
C LYS A 15 28.48 -11.45 -1.19
N LYS A 16 28.54 -10.87 0.02
CA LYS A 16 29.37 -11.37 1.12
C LYS A 16 28.98 -12.80 1.53
N LEU A 17 27.69 -13.08 1.66
CA LEU A 17 27.20 -14.41 2.02
C LEU A 17 27.55 -15.47 0.97
N ARG A 18 27.43 -15.13 -0.32
CA ARG A 18 27.73 -16.06 -1.42
C ARG A 18 29.23 -16.33 -1.60
N SER A 19 30.08 -15.38 -1.24
CA SER A 19 31.55 -15.55 -1.39
C SER A 19 32.15 -16.52 -0.38
N LYS A 20 31.40 -16.86 0.69
CA LYS A 20 31.82 -17.79 1.72
C LYS A 20 31.34 -19.20 1.39
N GLY A 21 32.25 -20.14 1.22
CA GLY A 21 31.92 -21.54 0.96
C GLY A 21 31.31 -22.25 2.17
N VAL A 22 31.64 -21.79 3.38
CA VAL A 22 31.06 -22.25 4.67
C VAL A 22 30.63 -21.02 5.43
N LEU A 23 29.44 -21.10 6.05
CA LEU A 23 28.90 -20.05 6.94
C LEU A 23 28.93 -20.52 8.39
N THR A 24 29.34 -19.62 9.26
CA THR A 24 29.23 -19.79 10.71
C THR A 24 28.00 -19.01 11.23
N GLU A 25 27.58 -19.30 12.47
CA GLU A 25 26.52 -18.51 13.12
C GLU A 25 26.91 -17.02 13.21
N ASP A 26 28.17 -16.71 13.44
CA ASP A 26 28.64 -15.33 13.53
C ASP A 26 28.59 -14.61 12.17
N ASP A 27 28.84 -15.33 11.06
CA ASP A 27 28.66 -14.80 9.71
C ASP A 27 27.21 -14.42 9.44
N VAL A 28 26.26 -15.26 9.88
CA VAL A 28 24.83 -14.98 9.76
C VAL A 28 24.44 -13.79 10.64
N LYS A 29 24.92 -13.73 11.88
CA LYS A 29 24.66 -12.61 12.79
C LYS A 29 25.16 -11.28 12.24
N GLU A 30 26.35 -11.28 11.65
CA GLU A 30 26.93 -10.08 11.03
C GLU A 30 26.13 -9.64 9.81
N ALA A 31 25.78 -10.59 8.93
CA ALA A 31 24.91 -10.30 7.78
C ALA A 31 23.55 -9.72 8.22
N MET A 32 22.95 -10.26 9.27
CA MET A 32 21.66 -9.78 9.79
C MET A 32 21.76 -8.39 10.44
N LYS A 33 22.91 -8.01 11.01
CA LYS A 33 23.14 -6.62 11.45
C LYS A 33 23.13 -5.65 10.27
N GLU A 34 23.76 -6.02 9.15
CA GLU A 34 23.75 -5.20 7.94
C GLU A 34 22.35 -5.11 7.32
N VAL A 35 21.61 -6.24 7.26
CA VAL A 35 20.21 -6.26 6.79
C VAL A 35 19.32 -5.38 7.68
N LYS A 36 19.45 -5.50 9.00
CA LYS A 36 18.74 -4.64 9.97
C LYS A 36 18.99 -3.17 9.69
N ARG A 37 20.25 -2.79 9.51
CA ARG A 37 20.63 -1.42 9.22
C ARG A 37 20.04 -0.94 7.89
N ALA A 38 20.11 -1.74 6.85
CA ALA A 38 19.55 -1.42 5.53
C ALA A 38 18.03 -1.18 5.59
N LEU A 39 17.29 -2.01 6.31
CA LEU A 39 15.85 -1.86 6.50
C LEU A 39 15.49 -0.62 7.34
N LEU A 40 16.25 -0.32 8.39
CA LEU A 40 16.03 0.90 9.20
C LEU A 40 16.33 2.18 8.39
N GLU A 41 17.37 2.17 7.58
CA GLU A 41 17.70 3.27 6.67
C GLU A 41 16.67 3.44 5.54
N ALA A 42 15.96 2.37 5.17
CA ALA A 42 14.80 2.40 4.28
C ALA A 42 13.52 2.87 4.99
N ASP A 43 13.61 3.28 6.26
CA ASP A 43 12.51 3.74 7.08
C ASP A 43 11.43 2.66 7.32
N VAL A 44 11.84 1.40 7.41
CA VAL A 44 10.96 0.31 7.82
C VAL A 44 10.71 0.38 9.33
N ASN A 45 9.49 0.10 9.77
CA ASN A 45 9.10 0.13 11.18
C ASN A 45 10.03 -0.72 12.06
N PHE A 46 10.51 -0.17 13.16
CA PHE A 46 11.49 -0.82 14.03
C PHE A 46 11.02 -2.19 14.57
N LYS A 47 9.76 -2.30 14.96
CA LYS A 47 9.20 -3.58 15.46
C LYS A 47 9.18 -4.64 14.37
N VAL A 48 8.82 -4.22 13.15
CA VAL A 48 8.82 -5.08 11.96
C VAL A 48 10.24 -5.55 11.66
N VAL A 49 11.22 -4.65 11.64
CA VAL A 49 12.63 -5.00 11.41
C VAL A 49 13.16 -5.98 12.46
N LYS A 50 12.86 -5.72 13.74
CA LYS A 50 13.28 -6.59 14.85
C LYS A 50 12.71 -8.00 14.71
N SER A 51 11.43 -8.13 14.42
CA SER A 51 10.76 -9.42 14.23
C SER A 51 11.30 -10.15 13.01
N PHE A 52 11.48 -9.44 11.90
CA PHE A 52 12.02 -9.98 10.65
C PHE A 52 13.44 -10.53 10.84
N VAL A 53 14.35 -9.74 11.41
CA VAL A 53 15.74 -10.14 11.64
C VAL A 53 15.81 -11.35 12.57
N LYS A 54 14.97 -11.37 13.62
CA LYS A 54 14.88 -12.53 14.50
C LYS A 54 14.43 -13.78 13.76
N SER A 55 13.36 -13.70 13.00
CA SER A 55 12.82 -14.84 12.25
C SER A 55 13.82 -15.40 11.23
N VAL A 56 14.51 -14.51 10.49
CA VAL A 56 15.57 -14.95 9.56
C VAL A 56 16.74 -15.59 10.30
N SER A 57 17.19 -14.97 11.40
CA SER A 57 18.32 -15.49 12.18
C SER A 57 18.03 -16.88 12.76
N ASP A 58 16.86 -17.04 13.36
CA ASP A 58 16.44 -18.32 13.96
C ASP A 58 16.41 -19.46 12.92
N ARG A 59 15.99 -19.16 11.70
CA ARG A 59 15.95 -20.12 10.59
C ARG A 59 17.32 -20.34 9.95
N ALA A 60 18.15 -19.34 9.89
CA ALA A 60 19.43 -19.37 9.16
C ALA A 60 20.56 -20.03 9.95
N VAL A 61 20.47 -20.12 11.28
CA VAL A 61 21.50 -20.79 12.12
C VAL A 61 21.27 -22.31 12.27
N GLY A 62 20.26 -22.87 11.65
CA GLY A 62 20.02 -24.31 11.66
C GLY A 62 21.17 -25.09 10.99
N GLU A 63 21.51 -26.26 11.51
CA GLU A 63 22.60 -27.08 10.98
C GLU A 63 22.40 -27.44 9.50
N GLU A 64 21.19 -27.65 9.06
CA GLU A 64 20.85 -27.95 7.66
C GLU A 64 21.23 -26.79 6.72
N VAL A 65 21.14 -25.54 7.18
CA VAL A 65 21.50 -24.36 6.42
C VAL A 65 23.01 -24.17 6.42
N LEU A 66 23.65 -24.19 7.59
CA LEU A 66 25.08 -23.90 7.75
C LEU A 66 25.99 -24.98 7.12
N LYS A 67 25.56 -26.24 7.18
CA LYS A 67 26.28 -27.40 6.61
C LYS A 67 25.82 -27.78 5.20
N GLY A 68 24.88 -27.06 4.63
CA GLY A 68 24.36 -27.31 3.28
C GLY A 68 25.39 -27.05 2.19
N LEU A 69 25.13 -27.57 0.98
CA LEU A 69 26.00 -27.38 -0.18
C LEU A 69 26.17 -25.91 -0.61
N ASN A 70 25.15 -25.09 -0.37
CA ASN A 70 25.13 -23.66 -0.73
C ASN A 70 24.51 -22.84 0.42
N PRO A 71 25.18 -22.66 1.56
CA PRO A 71 24.60 -22.03 2.73
C PRO A 71 24.21 -20.57 2.48
N GLY A 72 24.98 -19.81 1.71
CA GLY A 72 24.67 -18.44 1.34
C GLY A 72 23.36 -18.30 0.55
N HIS A 73 23.10 -19.21 -0.38
CA HIS A 73 21.85 -19.24 -1.14
C HIS A 73 20.64 -19.60 -0.25
N MET A 74 20.83 -20.50 0.72
CA MET A 74 19.78 -20.87 1.67
C MET A 74 19.37 -19.68 2.54
N VAL A 75 20.34 -18.90 3.05
CA VAL A 75 20.05 -17.68 3.82
C VAL A 75 19.30 -16.65 2.99
N ILE A 76 19.71 -16.43 1.73
CA ILE A 76 19.02 -15.52 0.82
C ILE A 76 17.58 -15.98 0.56
N LYS A 77 17.36 -17.27 0.37
CA LYS A 77 16.03 -17.84 0.22
C LYS A 77 15.15 -17.58 1.46
N ILE A 78 15.69 -17.75 2.66
CA ILE A 78 15.01 -17.48 3.91
C ILE A 78 14.63 -16.00 4.02
N VAL A 79 15.55 -15.09 3.67
CA VAL A 79 15.28 -13.64 3.62
C VAL A 79 14.11 -13.34 2.68
N LYS A 80 14.09 -13.94 1.48
CA LYS A 80 12.99 -13.79 0.54
C LYS A 80 11.66 -14.24 1.13
N GLU A 81 11.60 -15.44 1.66
CA GLU A 81 10.38 -16.01 2.25
C GLU A 81 9.83 -15.16 3.41
N GLU A 82 10.71 -14.62 4.25
CA GLU A 82 10.28 -13.73 5.34
C GLU A 82 9.81 -12.36 4.83
N MET A 83 10.40 -11.84 3.76
CA MET A 83 9.92 -10.60 3.10
C MET A 83 8.56 -10.81 2.44
N ASP A 84 8.33 -11.95 1.78
CA ASP A 84 7.02 -12.31 1.21
C ASP A 84 5.93 -12.35 2.28
N LYS A 85 6.25 -12.85 3.47
CA LYS A 85 5.33 -12.84 4.62
C LYS A 85 4.96 -11.44 5.09
N LEU A 86 5.92 -10.49 5.09
CA LEU A 86 5.66 -9.10 5.49
C LEU A 86 4.65 -8.41 4.58
N MET A 87 4.76 -8.63 3.29
CA MET A 87 3.94 -7.95 2.28
C MET A 87 2.65 -8.69 1.94
N GLY A 88 2.57 -9.96 2.29
CA GLY A 88 1.54 -10.90 1.84
C GLY A 88 1.94 -11.61 0.56
N SER A 89 1.39 -12.79 0.34
CA SER A 89 1.71 -13.64 -0.80
C SER A 89 0.86 -13.37 -2.04
N GLU A 90 -0.31 -12.74 -1.87
CA GLU A 90 -1.29 -12.58 -2.94
C GLU A 90 -1.86 -11.16 -2.99
N MET A 91 -2.25 -10.77 -4.21
CA MET A 91 -3.00 -9.55 -4.45
C MET A 91 -4.37 -9.63 -3.77
N THR A 92 -4.76 -8.55 -3.09
CA THR A 92 -6.10 -8.42 -2.53
C THR A 92 -6.96 -7.55 -3.43
N GLU A 93 -8.06 -8.10 -3.92
CA GLU A 93 -9.02 -7.39 -4.75
C GLU A 93 -10.16 -6.78 -3.95
N ILE A 94 -10.65 -5.62 -4.43
CA ILE A 94 -11.93 -5.07 -3.97
C ILE A 94 -13.05 -5.89 -4.63
N LYS A 95 -13.78 -6.66 -3.81
CA LYS A 95 -14.93 -7.45 -4.27
C LYS A 95 -16.20 -6.62 -4.18
N LEU A 96 -16.78 -6.32 -5.32
CA LEU A 96 -18.07 -5.63 -5.38
C LEU A 96 -19.22 -6.60 -5.08
N ARG A 97 -20.29 -6.05 -4.52
CA ARG A 97 -21.57 -6.76 -4.36
C ARG A 97 -22.18 -7.12 -5.72
N PRO A 98 -23.16 -8.01 -5.78
CA PRO A 98 -23.92 -8.28 -6.99
C PRO A 98 -24.43 -6.99 -7.63
N SER A 99 -24.62 -6.98 -8.95
CA SER A 99 -24.93 -5.76 -9.71
C SER A 99 -26.30 -5.11 -9.38
N ASN A 100 -27.17 -5.86 -8.71
CA ASN A 100 -28.45 -5.37 -8.19
C ASN A 100 -28.33 -4.71 -6.80
N GLU A 101 -27.17 -4.73 -6.20
CA GLU A 101 -26.86 -4.09 -4.92
C GLU A 101 -25.87 -2.95 -5.10
N ILE A 102 -25.87 -1.99 -4.18
CA ILE A 102 -24.94 -0.87 -4.19
C ILE A 102 -23.77 -1.23 -3.29
N THR A 103 -22.56 -1.16 -3.85
CA THR A 103 -21.31 -1.22 -3.09
C THR A 103 -20.88 0.19 -2.73
N ILE A 104 -20.78 0.49 -1.44
CA ILE A 104 -20.34 1.79 -0.94
C ILE A 104 -18.90 1.67 -0.45
N ILE A 105 -18.02 2.48 -1.02
CA ILE A 105 -16.62 2.58 -0.64
C ILE A 105 -16.39 3.96 -0.02
N MET A 106 -15.94 3.98 1.22
CA MET A 106 -15.56 5.21 1.92
C MET A 106 -14.06 5.43 1.80
N MET A 107 -13.68 6.54 1.15
CA MET A 107 -12.27 6.96 1.02
C MET A 107 -11.91 7.87 2.18
N CYS A 108 -10.89 7.52 2.94
CA CYS A 108 -10.40 8.32 4.07
C CYS A 108 -8.88 8.54 3.99
N GLY A 109 -8.37 9.46 4.78
CA GLY A 109 -6.95 9.83 4.82
C GLY A 109 -6.74 11.31 5.12
N LEU A 110 -5.49 11.68 5.38
CA LEU A 110 -5.12 13.06 5.65
C LEU A 110 -5.19 13.95 4.40
N GLN A 111 -5.18 15.25 4.63
CA GLN A 111 -5.09 16.23 3.55
C GLN A 111 -3.79 16.04 2.76
N GLY A 112 -3.89 16.08 1.43
CA GLY A 112 -2.75 15.92 0.54
C GLY A 112 -2.33 14.46 0.28
N ALA A 113 -3.00 13.48 0.91
CA ALA A 113 -2.72 12.06 0.67
C ALA A 113 -3.22 11.55 -0.70
N GLY A 114 -3.96 12.35 -1.47
CA GLY A 114 -4.43 11.99 -2.80
C GLY A 114 -5.78 11.28 -2.85
N LYS A 115 -6.63 11.40 -1.82
CA LYS A 115 -7.96 10.76 -1.77
C LYS A 115 -8.83 11.05 -2.98
N THR A 116 -9.05 12.33 -3.25
CA THR A 116 -9.93 12.79 -4.33
C THR A 116 -9.47 12.28 -5.69
N THR A 117 -8.18 12.39 -5.96
CA THR A 117 -7.59 11.89 -7.22
C THR A 117 -7.68 10.37 -7.30
N THR A 118 -7.41 9.67 -6.21
CA THR A 118 -7.48 8.20 -6.13
C THR A 118 -8.91 7.69 -6.32
N ALA A 119 -9.89 8.35 -5.70
CA ALA A 119 -11.32 8.02 -5.90
C ALA A 119 -11.72 8.11 -7.37
N ALA A 120 -11.32 9.17 -8.08
CA ALA A 120 -11.58 9.33 -9.50
C ALA A 120 -10.88 8.27 -10.36
N LYS A 121 -9.64 7.92 -10.06
CA LYS A 121 -8.89 6.84 -10.74
C LYS A 121 -9.54 5.47 -10.56
N LEU A 122 -9.96 5.15 -9.33
CA LEU A 122 -10.69 3.90 -9.05
C LEU A 122 -12.02 3.87 -9.79
N ALA A 123 -12.80 4.94 -9.72
CA ALA A 123 -14.08 5.04 -10.44
C ALA A 123 -13.89 4.85 -11.94
N TYR A 124 -12.85 5.42 -12.54
CA TYR A 124 -12.49 5.23 -13.94
C TYR A 124 -12.18 3.76 -14.26
N GLN A 125 -11.39 3.10 -13.44
CA GLN A 125 -11.06 1.68 -13.65
C GLN A 125 -12.28 0.78 -13.58
N PHE A 126 -13.16 1.00 -12.58
CA PHE A 126 -14.40 0.21 -12.46
C PHE A 126 -15.40 0.51 -13.56
N LYS A 127 -15.49 1.77 -14.02
CA LYS A 127 -16.27 2.13 -15.21
C LYS A 127 -15.81 1.35 -16.44
N ASN A 128 -14.50 1.26 -16.66
CA ASN A 128 -13.94 0.50 -17.78
C ASN A 128 -14.19 -1.02 -17.67
N LYS A 129 -14.47 -1.51 -16.46
CA LYS A 129 -14.91 -2.89 -16.20
C LYS A 129 -16.45 -3.05 -16.28
N GLY A 130 -17.16 -2.08 -16.84
CA GLY A 130 -18.61 -2.12 -17.01
C GLY A 130 -19.43 -1.82 -15.77
N LYS A 131 -18.81 -1.27 -14.70
CA LYS A 131 -19.55 -0.82 -13.50
C LYS A 131 -20.08 0.60 -13.72
N LYS A 132 -21.05 0.99 -12.88
CA LYS A 132 -21.66 2.32 -12.92
C LYS A 132 -21.33 3.07 -11.62
N PRO A 133 -20.14 3.72 -11.56
CA PRO A 133 -19.71 4.42 -10.37
C PRO A 133 -20.32 5.81 -10.24
N LEU A 134 -20.45 6.26 -8.98
CA LEU A 134 -20.77 7.62 -8.58
C LEU A 134 -19.71 8.12 -7.61
N LEU A 135 -19.19 9.32 -7.85
CA LEU A 135 -18.33 10.03 -6.90
C LEU A 135 -19.19 10.96 -6.05
N VAL A 136 -18.96 10.99 -4.74
CA VAL A 136 -19.75 11.79 -3.78
C VAL A 136 -18.85 12.74 -3.03
N ALA A 137 -19.16 14.05 -3.12
CA ALA A 137 -18.41 15.12 -2.46
C ALA A 137 -18.85 15.27 -1.00
N CYS A 138 -18.17 14.61 -0.09
CA CYS A 138 -18.40 14.70 1.36
C CYS A 138 -17.44 15.65 2.10
N ASP A 139 -16.43 16.22 1.42
CA ASP A 139 -15.56 17.25 2.00
C ASP A 139 -16.23 18.64 1.89
N VAL A 140 -17.09 18.95 2.85
CA VAL A 140 -17.84 20.22 2.90
C VAL A 140 -17.05 21.38 3.50
N TYR A 141 -15.91 21.09 4.12
CA TYR A 141 -15.10 22.10 4.83
C TYR A 141 -14.22 22.92 3.88
N ARG A 142 -14.01 22.39 2.68
CA ARG A 142 -13.20 23.04 1.63
C ARG A 142 -13.97 23.09 0.31
N PRO A 143 -14.53 24.26 -0.05
CA PRO A 143 -15.28 24.39 -1.31
C PRO A 143 -14.47 24.00 -2.55
N ALA A 144 -13.15 24.24 -2.51
CA ALA A 144 -12.24 23.81 -3.58
C ALA A 144 -12.17 22.28 -3.74
N ALA A 145 -12.38 21.50 -2.66
CA ALA A 145 -12.40 20.04 -2.73
C ALA A 145 -13.60 19.51 -3.50
N ILE A 146 -14.79 20.10 -3.31
CA ILE A 146 -15.99 19.77 -4.07
C ILE A 146 -15.75 20.01 -5.56
N LYS A 147 -15.22 21.18 -5.91
CA LYS A 147 -14.91 21.53 -7.30
C LYS A 147 -13.85 20.63 -7.90
N GLN A 148 -12.83 20.28 -7.13
CA GLN A 148 -11.77 19.37 -7.56
C GLN A 148 -12.35 17.99 -7.91
N LEU A 149 -13.24 17.46 -7.09
CA LEU A 149 -13.91 16.18 -7.36
C LEU A 149 -14.77 16.25 -8.63
N GLN A 150 -15.52 17.36 -8.83
CA GLN A 150 -16.30 17.58 -10.03
C GLN A 150 -15.45 17.61 -11.29
N VAL A 151 -14.33 18.36 -11.28
CA VAL A 151 -13.38 18.40 -12.39
C VAL A 151 -12.78 17.02 -12.67
N ASN A 152 -12.39 16.28 -11.63
CA ASN A 152 -11.86 14.93 -11.78
C ASN A 152 -12.92 13.97 -12.33
N GLY A 153 -14.16 14.09 -11.87
CA GLY A 153 -15.30 13.30 -12.39
C GLY A 153 -15.55 13.54 -13.88
N GLU A 154 -15.51 14.78 -14.32
CA GLU A 154 -15.63 15.15 -15.74
C GLU A 154 -14.51 14.51 -16.58
N LYS A 155 -13.26 14.61 -16.12
CA LYS A 155 -12.10 14.04 -16.82
C LYS A 155 -12.22 12.53 -17.03
N VAL A 156 -12.80 11.81 -16.08
CA VAL A 156 -12.97 10.34 -16.16
C VAL A 156 -14.35 9.93 -16.69
N GLY A 157 -15.24 10.89 -16.93
CA GLY A 157 -16.60 10.63 -17.39
C GLY A 157 -17.45 9.87 -16.36
N VAL A 158 -17.29 10.18 -15.08
CA VAL A 158 -18.05 9.61 -13.94
C VAL A 158 -18.87 10.72 -13.31
N PRO A 159 -20.18 10.50 -13.05
CA PRO A 159 -21.01 11.50 -12.40
C PRO A 159 -20.56 11.78 -10.97
N VAL A 160 -20.71 13.03 -10.55
CA VAL A 160 -20.41 13.51 -9.21
C VAL A 160 -21.68 13.99 -8.55
N PHE A 161 -21.96 13.49 -7.36
CA PHE A 161 -23.04 13.95 -6.51
C PHE A 161 -22.50 14.94 -5.48
N ALA A 162 -23.04 16.14 -5.45
CA ALA A 162 -22.68 17.18 -4.50
C ALA A 162 -23.94 17.94 -4.03
N MET A 163 -23.93 18.34 -2.76
CA MET A 163 -25.00 19.14 -2.15
C MET A 163 -24.49 20.48 -1.61
N GLY A 164 -23.30 20.93 -2.06
CA GLY A 164 -22.64 22.12 -1.54
C GLY A 164 -22.02 21.90 -0.15
N ASP A 165 -21.74 22.99 0.53
CA ASP A 165 -21.02 23.01 1.81
C ASP A 165 -21.92 23.25 3.05
N ASN A 166 -23.23 23.39 2.85
CA ASN A 166 -24.19 23.67 3.93
C ASN A 166 -24.89 22.41 4.50
N ASN A 167 -24.47 21.23 4.05
CA ASN A 167 -25.04 19.95 4.50
C ASN A 167 -23.99 19.14 5.28
N LYS A 168 -24.45 18.31 6.20
CA LYS A 168 -23.56 17.39 6.90
C LYS A 168 -23.09 16.27 5.97
N PRO A 169 -21.84 15.80 6.08
CA PRO A 169 -21.32 14.69 5.28
C PRO A 169 -22.20 13.44 5.29
N LEU A 170 -22.74 13.05 6.44
CA LEU A 170 -23.67 11.92 6.55
C LEU A 170 -24.93 12.12 5.71
N ASP A 171 -25.53 13.31 5.74
CA ASP A 171 -26.76 13.61 4.98
C ASP A 171 -26.50 13.57 3.48
N ILE A 172 -25.32 14.07 3.05
CA ILE A 172 -24.88 13.99 1.66
C ILE A 172 -24.71 12.54 1.24
N ALA A 173 -24.03 11.74 2.05
CA ALA A 173 -23.83 10.33 1.78
C ALA A 173 -25.13 9.54 1.67
N LYS A 174 -26.09 9.77 2.58
CA LYS A 174 -27.44 9.17 2.53
C LYS A 174 -28.21 9.56 1.27
N ALA A 175 -28.20 10.85 0.93
CA ALA A 175 -28.86 11.35 -0.28
C ALA A 175 -28.21 10.78 -1.55
N ALA A 176 -26.90 10.65 -1.58
CA ALA A 176 -26.18 10.06 -2.70
C ALA A 176 -26.51 8.58 -2.92
N VAL A 177 -26.65 7.80 -1.86
CA VAL A 177 -27.08 6.39 -1.94
C VAL A 177 -28.49 6.27 -2.49
N GLN A 178 -29.42 7.14 -2.05
CA GLN A 178 -30.78 7.19 -2.60
C GLN A 178 -30.78 7.60 -4.08
N HIS A 179 -29.97 8.57 -4.46
CA HIS A 179 -29.78 8.96 -5.85
C HIS A 179 -29.22 7.80 -6.70
N ALA A 180 -28.24 7.07 -6.18
CA ALA A 180 -27.67 5.91 -6.85
C ALA A 180 -28.71 4.82 -7.10
N ALA A 181 -29.55 4.52 -6.10
CA ALA A 181 -30.62 3.53 -6.24
C ALA A 181 -31.62 3.90 -7.34
N LYS A 182 -31.97 5.19 -7.47
CA LYS A 182 -32.91 5.68 -8.48
C LYS A 182 -32.33 5.73 -9.90
N ASN A 183 -31.00 5.74 -10.05
CA ASN A 183 -30.32 5.93 -11.32
C ASN A 183 -29.51 4.71 -11.78
N ASN A 184 -29.81 3.53 -11.23
CA ASN A 184 -29.10 2.28 -11.55
C ASN A 184 -27.57 2.36 -11.38
N ILE A 185 -27.12 3.13 -10.42
CA ILE A 185 -25.73 3.20 -10.00
C ILE A 185 -25.49 2.12 -8.96
N ASN A 186 -24.47 1.30 -9.15
CA ASN A 186 -24.18 0.16 -8.26
C ASN A 186 -22.85 0.27 -7.49
N LEU A 187 -22.13 1.37 -7.65
CA LEU A 187 -20.86 1.61 -6.98
C LEU A 187 -20.78 3.09 -6.56
N VAL A 188 -20.59 3.34 -5.29
CA VAL A 188 -20.54 4.69 -4.72
C VAL A 188 -19.22 4.89 -4.00
N PHE A 189 -18.47 5.94 -4.36
CA PHE A 189 -17.28 6.38 -3.68
C PHE A 189 -17.56 7.64 -2.86
N LEU A 190 -17.45 7.54 -1.55
CA LEU A 190 -17.55 8.68 -0.65
C LEU A 190 -16.17 9.32 -0.49
N ASP A 191 -15.95 10.49 -1.07
CA ASP A 191 -14.74 11.27 -0.88
C ASP A 191 -14.87 12.14 0.36
N THR A 192 -14.36 11.66 1.48
CA THR A 192 -14.49 12.31 2.79
C THR A 192 -13.46 13.40 3.01
N ALA A 193 -13.70 14.26 3.99
CA ALA A 193 -12.78 15.33 4.34
C ALA A 193 -11.42 14.78 4.82
N GLY A 194 -10.35 15.47 4.42
CA GLY A 194 -9.01 15.27 4.98
C GLY A 194 -8.64 16.44 5.89
N ARG A 195 -8.04 16.13 7.03
CA ARG A 195 -7.44 17.11 7.95
C ARG A 195 -5.91 17.04 7.83
N LEU A 196 -5.23 18.06 8.32
CA LEU A 196 -3.75 18.06 8.35
C LEU A 196 -3.20 16.97 9.28
N HIS A 197 -3.93 16.69 10.36
CA HIS A 197 -3.59 15.66 11.33
C HIS A 197 -4.82 14.82 11.64
N VAL A 198 -4.60 13.64 12.21
CA VAL A 198 -5.68 12.83 12.78
C VAL A 198 -6.22 13.55 14.01
N ASP A 199 -7.48 13.96 13.95
CA ASP A 199 -8.19 14.57 15.08
C ASP A 199 -9.46 13.79 15.41
N GLU A 200 -10.02 14.07 16.57
CA GLU A 200 -11.19 13.38 17.09
C GLU A 200 -12.44 13.69 16.29
N ASP A 201 -12.61 14.94 15.84
CA ASP A 201 -13.78 15.36 15.04
C ASP A 201 -13.82 14.63 13.70
N MET A 202 -12.67 14.47 13.03
CA MET A 202 -12.58 13.70 11.79
C MET A 202 -12.92 12.23 12.02
N MET A 203 -12.41 11.63 13.08
CA MET A 203 -12.70 10.24 13.41
C MET A 203 -14.18 10.02 13.74
N ASN A 204 -14.79 10.93 14.49
CA ASN A 204 -16.22 10.87 14.82
C ASN A 204 -17.10 11.00 13.58
N GLU A 205 -16.74 11.88 12.64
CA GLU A 205 -17.47 12.04 11.37
C GLU A 205 -17.40 10.77 10.52
N LEU A 206 -16.24 10.16 10.39
CA LEU A 206 -16.07 8.91 9.65
C LEU A 206 -16.82 7.75 10.33
N ALA A 207 -16.75 7.67 11.64
CA ALA A 207 -17.48 6.67 12.43
C ALA A 207 -19.00 6.83 12.26
N GLU A 208 -19.52 8.06 12.29
CA GLU A 208 -20.93 8.35 12.09
C GLU A 208 -21.43 7.88 10.71
N ILE A 209 -20.64 8.13 9.65
CA ILE A 209 -20.98 7.64 8.31
C ILE A 209 -20.99 6.10 8.30
N LYS A 210 -19.99 5.47 8.90
CA LYS A 210 -19.85 4.02 8.92
C LYS A 210 -20.97 3.32 9.73
N GLU A 211 -21.42 3.93 10.79
CA GLU A 211 -22.51 3.41 11.63
C GLU A 211 -23.88 3.53 10.97
N ASN A 212 -24.10 4.54 10.13
CA ASN A 212 -25.40 4.85 9.53
C ASN A 212 -25.56 4.38 8.09
N LEU A 213 -24.51 3.93 7.44
CA LEU A 213 -24.52 3.37 6.08
C LEU A 213 -23.84 2.01 6.06
N ASP A 214 -24.31 1.16 5.18
CA ASP A 214 -23.71 -0.15 4.94
C ASP A 214 -22.45 -0.02 4.07
N ILE A 215 -21.36 0.45 4.68
CA ILE A 215 -20.06 0.65 4.02
C ILE A 215 -19.43 -0.71 3.76
N ALA A 216 -19.24 -1.05 2.49
CA ALA A 216 -18.58 -2.30 2.09
C ALA A 216 -17.08 -2.26 2.34
N TYR A 217 -16.43 -1.12 2.06
CA TYR A 217 -15.01 -0.91 2.25
C TYR A 217 -14.71 0.47 2.82
N THR A 218 -13.91 0.51 3.87
CA THR A 218 -13.24 1.73 4.35
C THR A 218 -11.80 1.66 3.88
N ILE A 219 -11.43 2.49 2.91
CA ILE A 219 -10.12 2.49 2.29
C ILE A 219 -9.34 3.73 2.69
N LEU A 220 -8.18 3.52 3.28
CA LEU A 220 -7.27 4.59 3.67
C LEU A 220 -6.29 4.89 2.54
N THR A 221 -6.21 6.15 2.14
CA THR A 221 -5.17 6.64 1.23
C THR A 221 -4.06 7.31 2.02
N VAL A 222 -2.84 6.88 1.83
CA VAL A 222 -1.64 7.44 2.49
C VAL A 222 -0.54 7.76 1.48
N ASP A 223 0.22 8.80 1.77
CA ASP A 223 1.39 9.19 1.00
C ASP A 223 2.59 8.33 1.42
N SER A 224 3.10 7.50 0.50
CA SER A 224 4.23 6.59 0.79
C SER A 224 5.52 7.33 1.13
N MET A 225 5.68 8.56 0.64
CA MET A 225 6.88 9.37 0.88
C MET A 225 7.02 9.82 2.33
N THR A 226 5.94 9.77 3.12
CA THR A 226 5.98 10.11 4.55
C THR A 226 6.55 8.98 5.43
N GLY A 227 6.88 7.83 4.84
CA GLY A 227 7.58 6.74 5.53
C GLY A 227 6.83 6.22 6.76
N GLN A 228 7.45 6.30 7.95
CA GLN A 228 6.83 5.83 9.19
C GLN A 228 5.58 6.62 9.60
N ASP A 229 5.45 7.88 9.20
CA ASP A 229 4.23 8.65 9.46
C ASP A 229 3.03 8.03 8.71
N ALA A 230 3.23 7.49 7.51
CA ALA A 230 2.18 6.74 6.81
C ALA A 230 1.74 5.51 7.61
N VAL A 231 2.68 4.80 8.22
CA VAL A 231 2.41 3.62 9.08
C VAL A 231 1.64 4.04 10.33
N ASN A 232 2.04 5.13 10.98
CA ASN A 232 1.38 5.66 12.17
C ASN A 232 -0.06 6.10 11.86
N VAL A 233 -0.27 6.80 10.75
CA VAL A 233 -1.60 7.18 10.26
C VAL A 233 -2.46 5.94 10.01
N ALA A 234 -1.95 4.94 9.29
CA ALA A 234 -2.67 3.71 9.03
C ALA A 234 -3.05 2.96 10.31
N THR A 235 -2.15 2.89 11.28
CA THR A 235 -2.41 2.29 12.59
C THR A 235 -3.53 3.02 13.32
N THR A 236 -3.48 4.35 13.36
CA THR A 236 -4.47 5.17 14.07
C THR A 236 -5.86 5.05 13.43
N PHE A 237 -5.96 5.11 12.11
CA PHE A 237 -7.25 4.90 11.41
C PHE A 237 -7.79 3.50 11.64
N ASN A 238 -6.94 2.48 11.60
CA ASN A 238 -7.37 1.11 11.84
C ASN A 238 -7.88 0.90 13.27
N ASP A 239 -7.18 1.45 14.25
CA ASP A 239 -7.56 1.31 15.67
C ASP A 239 -8.85 2.06 16.00
N LYS A 240 -9.05 3.25 15.43
CA LYS A 240 -10.19 4.12 15.75
C LYS A 240 -11.47 3.81 14.99
N ILE A 241 -11.38 3.53 13.69
CA ILE A 241 -12.56 3.29 12.84
C ILE A 241 -12.57 1.94 12.15
N GLY A 242 -11.44 1.25 12.10
CA GLY A 242 -11.25 0.04 11.29
C GLY A 242 -11.18 0.35 9.80
N ILE A 243 -10.11 -0.10 9.15
CA ILE A 243 -9.94 -0.01 7.71
C ILE A 243 -9.93 -1.40 7.09
N ASP A 244 -10.33 -1.51 5.83
CA ASP A 244 -10.34 -2.77 5.09
C ASP A 244 -9.13 -2.91 4.17
N GLY A 245 -8.49 -1.81 3.85
CA GLY A 245 -7.29 -1.79 3.03
C GLY A 245 -6.69 -0.39 2.90
N VAL A 246 -5.50 -0.35 2.34
CA VAL A 246 -4.70 0.87 2.16
C VAL A 246 -4.34 1.04 0.69
N ILE A 247 -4.37 2.28 0.22
CA ILE A 247 -3.82 2.70 -1.05
C ILE A 247 -2.60 3.57 -0.78
N LEU A 248 -1.46 3.17 -1.30
CA LEU A 248 -0.22 3.95 -1.25
C LEU A 248 -0.14 4.87 -2.46
N THR A 249 -0.08 6.17 -2.25
CA THR A 249 0.15 7.16 -3.30
C THR A 249 1.61 7.57 -3.38
N LYS A 250 2.01 8.17 -4.51
CA LYS A 250 3.35 8.70 -4.76
C LYS A 250 4.48 7.67 -4.59
N LEU A 251 4.20 6.42 -4.87
CA LEU A 251 5.19 5.35 -4.73
C LEU A 251 6.31 5.46 -5.76
N ASP A 252 6.08 6.15 -6.88
CA ASP A 252 7.08 6.50 -7.88
C ASP A 252 8.19 7.41 -7.33
N GLY A 253 7.88 8.25 -6.36
CA GLY A 253 8.82 9.13 -5.65
C GLY A 253 9.47 8.50 -4.41
N ASP A 254 8.96 7.37 -3.94
CA ASP A 254 9.49 6.70 -2.75
C ASP A 254 10.63 5.75 -3.09
N THR A 255 11.85 6.21 -2.88
CA THR A 255 13.08 5.40 -3.11
C THR A 255 13.41 4.46 -1.95
N ARG A 256 12.80 4.64 -0.78
CA ARG A 256 13.06 3.86 0.44
C ARG A 256 12.14 2.65 0.57
N GLY A 257 10.83 2.82 0.38
CA GLY A 257 9.83 1.76 0.40
C GLY A 257 9.42 1.25 1.78
N GLY A 258 9.81 1.93 2.85
CA GLY A 258 9.57 1.47 4.21
C GLY A 258 8.10 1.37 4.59
N ALA A 259 7.25 2.27 4.10
CA ALA A 259 5.80 2.22 4.32
C ALA A 259 5.18 0.95 3.71
N ALA A 260 5.53 0.62 2.47
CA ALA A 260 5.03 -0.57 1.80
C ALA A 260 5.39 -1.87 2.54
N LEU A 261 6.60 -1.94 3.09
CA LEU A 261 7.06 -3.10 3.86
C LEU A 261 6.44 -3.20 5.27
N SER A 262 5.93 -2.10 5.81
CA SER A 262 5.50 -2.02 7.21
C SER A 262 3.99 -2.06 7.40
N ILE A 263 3.20 -1.50 6.50
CA ILE A 263 1.76 -1.26 6.72
C ILE A 263 1.00 -2.55 7.00
N LYS A 264 1.17 -3.59 6.19
CA LYS A 264 0.49 -4.86 6.42
C LYS A 264 0.95 -5.55 7.70
N ALA A 265 2.26 -5.53 7.97
CA ALA A 265 2.82 -6.15 9.15
C ALA A 265 2.35 -5.47 10.45
N VAL A 266 2.17 -4.14 10.46
CA VAL A 266 1.75 -3.37 11.63
C VAL A 266 0.24 -3.37 11.80
N THR A 267 -0.53 -3.20 10.71
CA THR A 267 -2.00 -3.05 10.76
C THR A 267 -2.76 -4.35 10.55
N GLY A 268 -2.14 -5.36 9.95
CA GLY A 268 -2.82 -6.57 9.48
C GLY A 268 -3.70 -6.34 8.24
N LYS A 269 -3.70 -5.14 7.67
CA LYS A 269 -4.55 -4.77 6.52
C LYS A 269 -3.77 -4.74 5.22
N PRO A 270 -4.35 -5.21 4.10
CA PRO A 270 -3.65 -5.31 2.83
C PRO A 270 -3.47 -3.94 2.19
N ILE A 271 -2.41 -3.81 1.39
CA ILE A 271 -2.29 -2.75 0.40
C ILE A 271 -3.06 -3.20 -0.84
N LEU A 272 -4.02 -2.40 -1.28
CA LEU A 272 -4.91 -2.72 -2.39
C LEU A 272 -4.39 -2.20 -3.73
N TYR A 273 -3.89 -0.96 -3.73
CA TYR A 273 -3.39 -0.27 -4.91
C TYR A 273 -2.16 0.56 -4.59
N SER A 274 -1.37 0.82 -5.61
CA SER A 274 -0.23 1.73 -5.61
C SER A 274 -0.42 2.84 -6.66
N GLY A 275 -0.27 4.08 -6.24
CA GLY A 275 -0.23 5.24 -7.12
C GLY A 275 1.19 5.47 -7.60
N MET A 276 1.39 5.38 -8.92
CA MET A 276 2.69 5.45 -9.60
C MET A 276 2.87 6.73 -10.41
N GLY A 277 2.05 7.75 -10.17
CA GLY A 277 2.09 9.01 -10.89
C GLY A 277 0.73 9.70 -10.98
N GLU A 278 0.64 10.76 -11.78
CA GLU A 278 -0.55 11.62 -11.86
C GLU A 278 -1.58 11.19 -12.91
N LYS A 279 -1.18 10.40 -13.90
CA LYS A 279 -2.08 9.96 -14.98
C LYS A 279 -3.19 9.05 -14.45
N LEU A 280 -4.31 9.01 -15.15
CA LEU A 280 -5.44 8.12 -14.80
C LEU A 280 -5.06 6.64 -14.76
N THR A 281 -4.08 6.25 -15.58
CA THR A 281 -3.55 4.89 -15.66
C THR A 281 -2.50 4.57 -14.60
N ASP A 282 -2.05 5.56 -13.82
CA ASP A 282 -0.96 5.40 -12.86
C ASP A 282 -1.45 4.94 -11.48
N LEU A 283 -2.61 4.31 -11.41
CA LEU A 283 -3.08 3.58 -10.24
C LEU A 283 -3.16 2.09 -10.60
N GLU A 284 -2.31 1.30 -9.99
CA GLU A 284 -2.19 -0.13 -10.27
C GLU A 284 -2.61 -0.97 -9.06
N PRO A 285 -3.24 -2.13 -9.24
CA PRO A 285 -3.39 -3.09 -8.17
C PRO A 285 -2.03 -3.40 -7.54
N PHE A 286 -1.98 -3.51 -6.24
CA PHE A 286 -0.73 -3.82 -5.54
C PHE A 286 -0.51 -5.33 -5.55
N TYR A 287 0.55 -5.75 -6.21
CA TYR A 287 0.99 -7.14 -6.26
C TYR A 287 2.18 -7.33 -5.31
N PRO A 288 2.00 -7.96 -4.15
CA PRO A 288 3.11 -8.21 -3.23
C PRO A 288 4.25 -9.00 -3.85
N ASP A 289 3.90 -9.90 -4.77
CA ASP A 289 4.80 -10.76 -5.53
C ASP A 289 5.40 -10.09 -6.78
N ARG A 290 4.99 -8.84 -7.11
CA ARG A 290 5.44 -8.13 -8.32
C ARG A 290 5.80 -6.69 -8.02
N MET A 291 6.80 -6.16 -8.76
CA MET A 291 7.08 -4.73 -8.71
C MET A 291 5.95 -3.90 -9.33
N PRO A 292 5.55 -2.79 -8.70
CA PRO A 292 4.65 -1.82 -9.32
C PRO A 292 5.42 -1.10 -10.44
N SER A 293 5.46 -1.68 -11.63
CA SER A 293 5.79 -0.99 -12.88
C SER A 293 5.47 -1.89 -14.06
N SER A 294 4.96 -1.30 -15.13
CA SER A 294 4.69 -1.94 -16.41
C SER A 294 5.92 -2.58 -17.09
N ALA A 295 7.11 -2.35 -16.55
CA ALA A 295 8.38 -2.83 -17.09
C ALA A 295 8.89 -4.14 -16.46
N CYS A 296 8.38 -4.57 -15.31
CA CYS A 296 8.84 -5.77 -14.62
C CYS A 296 7.75 -6.84 -14.52
N LYS A 297 7.94 -7.96 -15.22
CA LYS A 297 7.08 -9.16 -15.14
C LYS A 297 7.37 -10.03 -13.92
N LYS A 298 8.22 -9.59 -12.98
CA LYS A 298 8.71 -10.37 -11.85
C LYS A 298 8.14 -9.86 -10.52
N GLY A 299 8.09 -10.71 -9.53
CA GLY A 299 7.60 -10.39 -8.19
C GLY A 299 8.38 -9.26 -7.51
N TYR A 300 7.70 -8.46 -6.69
CA TYR A 300 8.28 -7.30 -6.01
C TYR A 300 9.51 -7.66 -5.17
N VAL A 301 9.38 -8.67 -4.33
CA VAL A 301 10.47 -9.22 -3.51
C VAL A 301 11.46 -9.97 -4.39
N GLU A 302 10.98 -10.68 -5.41
CA GLU A 302 11.79 -11.41 -6.36
C GLU A 302 12.69 -10.47 -7.19
N ALA A 303 12.15 -9.36 -7.68
CA ALA A 303 12.92 -8.34 -8.37
C ALA A 303 13.94 -7.64 -7.46
N LEU A 304 13.58 -7.38 -6.19
CA LEU A 304 14.49 -6.82 -5.20
C LEU A 304 15.69 -7.74 -4.96
N ILE A 305 15.43 -9.03 -4.79
CA ILE A 305 16.45 -10.04 -4.52
C ILE A 305 17.23 -10.40 -5.78
N GLU A 306 16.60 -10.49 -6.95
CA GLU A 306 17.30 -10.76 -8.21
C GLU A 306 18.17 -9.59 -8.66
N LYS A 307 17.73 -8.34 -8.49
CA LYS A 307 18.62 -7.18 -8.66
C LYS A 307 19.85 -7.30 -7.75
N ALA A 308 19.62 -7.73 -6.50
CA ALA A 308 20.69 -7.98 -5.57
C ALA A 308 21.60 -9.16 -5.99
N GLN A 309 21.08 -10.10 -6.75
CA GLN A 309 21.83 -11.29 -7.21
C GLN A 309 22.55 -11.09 -8.57
N SER A 310 21.90 -10.44 -9.53
CA SER A 310 22.43 -10.29 -10.91
C SER A 310 23.70 -9.45 -10.96
N ALA A 311 23.82 -8.42 -10.14
CA ALA A 311 25.03 -7.61 -10.04
C ALA A 311 26.25 -8.42 -9.56
N ILE A 312 26.03 -9.55 -8.86
CA ILE A 312 27.08 -10.44 -8.37
C ILE A 312 27.58 -11.37 -9.49
N ASP A 313 26.67 -11.80 -10.35
CA ASP A 313 27.00 -12.72 -11.43
C ASP A 313 27.74 -11.99 -12.57
N GLU A 314 27.43 -10.71 -12.84
CA GLU A 314 28.17 -9.87 -13.78
C GLU A 314 29.63 -9.59 -13.36
N GLU A 315 29.89 -9.45 -12.06
CA GLU A 315 31.26 -9.27 -11.56
C GLU A 315 32.10 -10.57 -11.60
N LYS A 316 31.42 -11.73 -11.48
CA LYS A 316 32.11 -13.03 -11.65
C LYS A 316 32.42 -13.35 -13.11
N ALA A 317 31.62 -12.86 -14.05
CA ALA A 317 31.88 -13.02 -15.48
C ALA A 317 33.01 -12.11 -16.01
N LYS A 318 33.39 -11.09 -15.25
CA LYS A 318 34.45 -10.14 -15.58
C LYS A 318 35.82 -10.52 -14.94
N LYS A 319 35.89 -11.57 -14.15
CA LYS A 319 37.11 -12.18 -13.62
C LYS A 319 37.40 -13.53 -14.30
#